data_a9b4fb8ea18dc555de2bba35c9be1925
#
_entry.id   a9b4fb8ea18dc555de2bba35c9be1925
#
_cell.length_a   1.000
_cell.length_b   1.000
_cell.length_c   1.000
_cell.angle_alpha   90.00
_cell.angle_beta   90.00
_cell.angle_gamma   90.00
#
_symmetry.space_group_name_H-M   'P 1'
#
loop_
_entity.id
_entity.type
_entity.pdbx_description
1 polymer ?
#
loop_
_entity_poly.entity_id
_entity_poly.type
_entity_poly.pdbx_seq_one_letter_code
_entity_poly.pdbx_strand_id
1 'polypeptide(L)'
;AQIEHFHIDPSRADQIYPARGAWVGSPIEQMGKDVRVAYDKAAAAANAKVIPVGEAWNLAMSTGVADTNPYDGIDTGKLNLWTFDNYHASTYGYYLEALVIFGSVTGRDPRSLGDNECSGYELGISTAEVRKLQQVAFDQLKEMGPIVANPLVLPKPVSPERCAAQ
;
A
#
# COMPACT_ATOMS: atom_id res chain seq x y z
N ALA A 1 8.79 1.00 -8.11
CA ALA A 1 9.68 0.10 -7.39
C ALA A 1 8.98 -0.30 -6.11
N GLN A 2 8.62 -1.56 -5.99
CA GLN A 2 8.03 -2.12 -4.78
C GLN A 2 9.02 -1.91 -3.63
N ILE A 3 8.59 -1.26 -2.58
CA ILE A 3 9.22 -1.42 -1.30
C ILE A 3 8.70 -2.75 -0.76
N GLU A 4 9.37 -3.82 -1.15
CA GLU A 4 9.15 -5.10 -0.53
C GLU A 4 9.65 -4.99 0.90
N HIS A 5 8.71 -4.97 1.83
CA HIS A 5 9.02 -4.81 3.23
C HIS A 5 9.59 -6.12 3.76
N PHE A 6 10.90 -6.16 3.93
CA PHE A 6 11.54 -7.18 4.75
C PHE A 6 11.20 -6.93 6.21
N HIS A 7 10.02 -7.38 6.63
CA HIS A 7 9.76 -7.51 8.05
C HIS A 7 10.44 -8.78 8.52
N ILE A 8 11.58 -8.63 9.15
CA ILE A 8 12.29 -9.76 9.75
C ILE A 8 11.64 -10.02 11.11
N ASP A 9 11.01 -11.18 11.25
CA ASP A 9 10.60 -11.67 12.55
C ASP A 9 11.79 -11.63 13.50
N PRO A 10 11.78 -10.82 14.55
CA PRO A 10 12.92 -10.71 15.47
C PRO A 10 13.33 -12.04 16.08
N SER A 11 12.38 -12.98 16.24
CA SER A 11 12.64 -14.32 16.78
C SER A 11 13.37 -15.24 15.79
N ARG A 12 13.38 -14.88 14.50
CA ARG A 12 13.96 -15.66 13.40
C ARG A 12 15.11 -14.95 12.67
N ALA A 13 15.45 -13.75 13.12
CA ALA A 13 16.44 -12.91 12.47
C ALA A 13 17.79 -13.61 12.27
N ASP A 14 18.22 -14.41 13.24
CA ASP A 14 19.49 -15.16 13.19
C ASP A 14 19.46 -16.33 12.18
N GLN A 15 18.28 -16.83 11.86
CA GLN A 15 18.11 -17.99 10.99
C GLN A 15 17.97 -17.60 9.51
N ILE A 16 17.36 -16.45 9.24
CA ILE A 16 17.00 -16.02 7.88
C ILE A 16 18.09 -15.12 7.27
N TYR A 17 18.74 -14.33 8.09
CA TYR A 17 19.78 -13.41 7.64
C TYR A 17 21.04 -13.49 8.52
N PRO A 18 21.98 -14.37 8.16
CA PRO A 18 23.24 -14.52 8.91
C PRO A 18 24.09 -13.23 8.93
N ALA A 19 23.85 -12.32 8.02
CA ALA A 19 24.51 -11.02 7.94
C ALA A 19 23.69 -9.92 8.62
N ARG A 20 23.15 -10.12 9.78
CA ARG A 20 22.52 -9.10 10.65
C ARG A 20 22.19 -7.81 9.91
N GLY A 21 21.11 -7.80 9.16
CA GLY A 21 20.68 -6.62 8.41
C GLY A 21 20.51 -5.43 9.35
N ALA A 22 20.71 -4.23 8.85
CA ALA A 22 20.61 -2.99 9.62
C ALA A 22 19.23 -2.81 10.30
N TRP A 23 18.22 -3.58 9.87
CA TRP A 23 16.84 -3.47 10.36
C TRP A 23 16.41 -4.59 11.31
N VAL A 24 17.31 -5.51 11.67
CA VAL A 24 17.00 -6.55 12.65
C VAL A 24 16.60 -5.92 13.98
N GLY A 25 15.37 -6.20 14.43
CA GLY A 25 14.80 -5.62 15.64
C GLY A 25 14.40 -4.15 15.54
N SER A 26 14.50 -3.54 14.36
CA SER A 26 14.01 -2.19 14.10
C SER A 26 12.55 -2.22 13.65
N PRO A 27 11.78 -1.16 13.94
CA PRO A 27 10.45 -1.02 13.38
C PRO A 27 10.48 -1.04 11.85
N ILE A 28 9.43 -1.58 11.24
CA ILE A 28 9.21 -1.58 9.79
C ILE A 28 9.32 -0.17 9.19
N GLU A 29 8.87 0.84 9.94
CA GLU A 29 8.98 2.24 9.57
C GLU A 29 10.42 2.70 9.33
N GLN A 30 11.37 2.22 10.13
CA GLN A 30 12.77 2.60 9.96
C GLN A 30 13.33 2.04 8.65
N MET A 31 13.01 0.80 8.33
CA MET A 31 13.36 0.20 7.04
C MET A 31 12.75 1.01 5.89
N GLY A 32 11.48 1.36 5.98
CA GLY A 32 10.80 2.20 4.99
C GLY A 32 11.49 3.54 4.78
N LYS A 33 11.91 4.21 5.85
CA LYS A 33 12.65 5.49 5.79
C LYS A 33 14.01 5.34 5.10
N ASP A 34 14.75 4.31 5.44
CA ASP A 34 16.09 4.07 4.87
C ASP A 34 16.00 3.71 3.39
N VAL A 35 15.03 2.88 3.02
CA VAL A 35 14.73 2.53 1.63
C VAL A 35 14.30 3.78 0.86
N ARG A 36 13.46 4.63 1.44
CA ARG A 36 13.03 5.88 0.81
C ARG A 36 14.20 6.79 0.51
N VAL A 37 15.15 6.96 1.41
CA VAL A 37 16.37 7.76 1.17
C VAL A 37 17.17 7.22 -0.03
N ALA A 38 17.27 5.89 -0.17
CA ALA A 38 17.95 5.28 -1.32
C ALA A 38 17.20 5.54 -2.64
N TYR A 39 15.88 5.43 -2.64
CA TYR A 39 15.04 5.74 -3.80
C TYR A 39 15.07 7.21 -4.19
N ASP A 40 15.00 8.14 -3.24
CA ASP A 40 15.09 9.57 -3.52
C ASP A 40 16.43 9.93 -4.17
N LYS A 41 17.52 9.33 -3.70
CA LYS A 41 18.84 9.50 -4.31
C LYS A 41 18.90 8.97 -5.74
N ALA A 42 18.33 7.78 -5.98
CA ALA A 42 18.27 7.19 -7.31
C ALA A 42 17.37 8.01 -8.25
N ALA A 43 16.23 8.45 -7.76
CA ALA A 43 15.29 9.28 -8.52
C ALA A 43 15.91 10.62 -8.92
N ALA A 44 16.62 11.27 -7.99
CA ALA A 44 17.34 12.52 -8.29
C ALA A 44 18.39 12.32 -9.40
N ALA A 45 19.13 11.23 -9.34
CA ALA A 45 20.15 10.92 -10.36
C ALA A 45 19.54 10.62 -11.75
N ALA A 46 18.32 10.07 -11.78
CA ALA A 46 17.59 9.71 -13.00
C ALA A 46 16.59 10.77 -13.47
N ASN A 47 16.50 11.91 -12.80
CA ASN A 47 15.43 12.91 -13.01
C ASN A 47 14.03 12.28 -12.98
N ALA A 48 13.80 11.38 -12.04
CA ALA A 48 12.54 10.66 -11.84
C ALA A 48 11.86 11.09 -10.53
N LYS A 49 10.65 10.60 -10.30
CA LYS A 49 9.90 10.78 -9.06
C LYS A 49 9.69 9.44 -8.37
N VAL A 50 9.73 9.43 -7.05
CA VAL A 50 9.38 8.26 -6.25
C VAL A 50 7.88 8.25 -6.01
N ILE A 51 7.25 7.09 -6.22
CA ILE A 51 5.85 6.86 -5.86
C ILE A 51 5.83 6.36 -4.42
N PRO A 52 5.03 6.97 -3.51
CA PRO A 52 5.11 6.76 -2.06
C PRO A 52 4.34 5.51 -1.58
N VAL A 53 4.61 4.35 -2.18
CA VAL A 53 3.90 3.10 -1.85
C VAL A 53 4.21 2.66 -0.42
N GLY A 54 5.48 2.66 -0.02
CA GLY A 54 5.88 2.25 1.33
C GLY A 54 5.34 3.17 2.42
N GLU A 55 5.28 4.47 2.14
CA GLU A 55 4.68 5.43 3.05
C GLU A 55 3.17 5.18 3.21
N ALA A 56 2.48 4.82 2.13
CA ALA A 56 1.07 4.45 2.21
C ALA A 56 0.83 3.18 3.05
N TRP A 57 1.75 2.21 2.98
CA TRP A 57 1.72 1.04 3.85
C TRP A 57 1.91 1.43 5.31
N ASN A 58 2.92 2.24 5.62
CA ASN A 58 3.15 2.76 6.96
C ASN A 58 1.95 3.57 7.48
N LEU A 59 1.33 4.36 6.61
CA LEU A 59 0.11 5.10 6.96
C LEU A 59 -1.06 4.15 7.27
N ALA A 60 -1.27 3.10 6.46
CA ALA A 60 -2.31 2.10 6.73
C ALA A 60 -2.12 1.43 8.09
N MET A 61 -0.88 1.12 8.46
CA MET A 61 -0.55 0.54 9.76
C MET A 61 -0.74 1.54 10.90
N SER A 62 -0.20 2.74 10.78
CA SER A 62 -0.26 3.76 11.84
C SER A 62 -1.67 4.28 12.12
N THR A 63 -2.54 4.25 11.11
CA THR A 63 -3.96 4.62 11.25
C THR A 63 -4.86 3.47 11.68
N GLY A 64 -4.30 2.26 11.87
CA GLY A 64 -5.03 1.09 12.30
C GLY A 64 -5.92 0.45 11.22
N VAL A 65 -5.74 0.83 9.96
CA VAL A 65 -6.40 0.15 8.82
C VAL A 65 -5.77 -1.20 8.57
N ALA A 66 -4.44 -1.29 8.67
CA ALA A 66 -3.69 -2.53 8.52
C ALA A 66 -3.04 -2.96 9.83
N ASP A 67 -2.75 -4.25 9.90
CA ASP A 67 -1.98 -4.81 11.01
C ASP A 67 -0.51 -4.39 10.93
N THR A 68 0.08 -4.13 12.09
CA THR A 68 1.48 -3.70 12.20
C THR A 68 2.46 -4.86 12.32
N ASN A 69 1.96 -6.04 12.68
CA ASN A 69 2.81 -7.22 12.92
C ASN A 69 2.16 -8.51 12.40
N PRO A 70 2.49 -8.95 11.18
CA PRO A 70 1.89 -10.15 10.62
C PRO A 70 2.34 -11.47 11.27
N TYR A 71 3.30 -11.43 12.23
CA TYR A 71 3.88 -12.64 12.82
C TYR A 71 3.15 -13.15 14.06
N ASP A 72 2.35 -12.33 14.71
CA ASP A 72 1.59 -12.70 15.92
C ASP A 72 0.09 -12.94 15.64
N GLY A 73 -0.28 -12.96 14.37
CA GLY A 73 -1.65 -13.06 13.89
C GLY A 73 -2.21 -11.69 13.51
N ILE A 74 -3.36 -11.69 12.86
CA ILE A 74 -3.98 -10.46 12.39
C ILE A 74 -5.03 -10.01 13.38
N ASP A 75 -4.89 -8.80 13.90
CA ASP A 75 -5.84 -8.17 14.79
C ASP A 75 -7.24 -8.06 14.16
N THR A 76 -8.27 -8.28 14.95
CA THR A 76 -9.65 -8.21 14.49
C THR A 76 -9.97 -6.86 13.86
N GLY A 77 -10.44 -6.89 12.61
CA GLY A 77 -10.85 -5.71 11.85
C GLY A 77 -9.72 -4.96 11.15
N LYS A 78 -8.48 -5.42 11.28
CA LYS A 78 -7.34 -4.92 10.51
C LYS A 78 -7.08 -5.76 9.26
N LEU A 79 -6.47 -5.16 8.27
CA LEU A 79 -6.09 -5.80 7.02
C LEU A 79 -4.66 -6.34 7.12
N ASN A 80 -4.44 -7.53 6.58
CA ASN A 80 -3.08 -8.03 6.39
C ASN A 80 -2.55 -7.58 5.04
N LEU A 81 -1.55 -6.71 5.00
CA LEU A 81 -0.93 -6.25 3.76
C LEU A 81 0.07 -7.25 3.18
N TRP A 82 0.48 -8.27 3.93
CA TRP A 82 1.43 -9.29 3.50
C TRP A 82 0.75 -10.62 3.19
N THR A 83 1.39 -11.44 2.35
CA THR A 83 1.00 -12.84 2.16
C THR A 83 1.48 -13.72 3.33
N PHE A 84 1.23 -15.02 3.21
CA PHE A 84 1.64 -16.03 4.19
C PHE A 84 3.15 -16.10 4.44
N ASP A 85 3.96 -15.62 3.52
CA ASP A 85 5.43 -15.61 3.64
C ASP A 85 5.96 -14.36 4.35
N ASN A 86 5.09 -13.44 4.70
CA ASN A 86 5.40 -12.17 5.34
C ASN A 86 6.46 -11.32 4.59
N TYR A 87 6.52 -11.53 3.28
CA TYR A 87 7.47 -10.89 2.39
C TYR A 87 6.76 -10.21 1.21
N HIS A 88 5.94 -10.96 0.49
CA HIS A 88 5.19 -10.42 -0.64
C HIS A 88 3.91 -9.72 -0.18
N ALA A 89 3.42 -8.80 -1.00
CA ALA A 89 2.16 -8.15 -0.76
C ALA A 89 0.99 -9.14 -0.87
N SER A 90 0.02 -9.00 0.01
CA SER A 90 -1.28 -9.63 -0.13
C SER A 90 -2.12 -8.93 -1.20
N THR A 91 -3.30 -9.43 -1.47
CA THR A 91 -4.30 -8.76 -2.31
C THR A 91 -4.56 -7.32 -1.85
N TYR A 92 -4.68 -7.08 -0.55
CA TYR A 92 -4.85 -5.74 0.01
C TYR A 92 -3.63 -4.85 -0.21
N GLY A 93 -2.44 -5.41 -0.03
CA GLY A 93 -1.18 -4.69 -0.25
C GLY A 93 -1.01 -4.26 -1.70
N TYR A 94 -1.22 -5.17 -2.66
CA TYR A 94 -1.17 -4.86 -4.09
C TYR A 94 -2.26 -3.88 -4.52
N TYR A 95 -3.45 -3.99 -3.95
CA TYR A 95 -4.52 -3.04 -4.24
C TYR A 95 -4.18 -1.62 -3.76
N LEU A 96 -3.64 -1.48 -2.54
CA LEU A 96 -3.17 -0.20 -2.02
C LEU A 96 -2.05 0.39 -2.89
N GLU A 97 -1.08 -0.43 -3.30
CA GLU A 97 -0.02 -0.04 -4.24
C GLU A 97 -0.62 0.51 -5.55
N ALA A 98 -1.55 -0.23 -6.15
CA ALA A 98 -2.21 0.19 -7.39
C ALA A 98 -2.94 1.53 -7.26
N LEU A 99 -3.61 1.79 -6.14
CA LEU A 99 -4.27 3.06 -5.85
C LEU A 99 -3.28 4.22 -5.73
N VAL A 100 -2.14 4.00 -5.08
CA VAL A 100 -1.08 5.02 -4.94
C VAL A 100 -0.44 5.31 -6.29
N ILE A 101 -0.17 4.28 -7.09
CA ILE A 101 0.34 4.43 -8.46
C ILE A 101 -0.68 5.18 -9.32
N PHE A 102 -1.95 4.79 -9.27
CA PHE A 102 -3.02 5.47 -10.00
C PHE A 102 -3.05 6.97 -9.71
N GLY A 103 -3.09 7.35 -8.44
CA GLY A 103 -3.12 8.76 -8.05
C GLY A 103 -1.84 9.51 -8.43
N SER A 104 -0.68 8.88 -8.25
CA SER A 104 0.63 9.49 -8.58
C SER A 104 0.80 9.74 -10.08
N VAL A 105 0.33 8.81 -10.93
CA VAL A 105 0.50 8.90 -12.39
C VAL A 105 -0.57 9.78 -13.03
N THR A 106 -1.80 9.68 -12.55
CA THR A 106 -2.94 10.39 -13.16
C THR A 106 -3.24 11.75 -12.54
N GLY A 107 -2.72 12.01 -11.34
CA GLY A 107 -3.07 13.18 -10.52
C GLY A 107 -4.50 13.13 -9.96
N ARG A 108 -5.17 11.98 -10.04
CA ARG A 108 -6.57 11.83 -9.64
C ARG A 108 -6.70 11.30 -8.23
N ASP A 109 -7.78 11.71 -7.57
CA ASP A 109 -8.16 11.19 -6.27
C ASP A 109 -8.53 9.70 -6.38
N PRO A 110 -7.83 8.78 -5.71
CA PRO A 110 -8.15 7.35 -5.74
C PRO A 110 -9.60 7.04 -5.32
N ARG A 111 -10.19 7.86 -4.45
CA ARG A 111 -11.58 7.69 -4.00
C ARG A 111 -12.60 7.97 -5.11
N SER A 112 -12.17 8.65 -6.19
CA SER A 112 -13.01 8.90 -7.35
C SER A 112 -13.35 7.63 -8.13
N LEU A 113 -12.63 6.52 -7.90
CA LEU A 113 -12.95 5.21 -8.45
C LEU A 113 -14.26 4.65 -7.87
N GLY A 114 -14.60 5.07 -6.63
CA GLY A 114 -15.75 4.53 -5.92
C GLY A 114 -15.44 3.17 -5.28
N ASP A 115 -16.23 2.79 -4.32
CA ASP A 115 -16.01 1.57 -3.53
C ASP A 115 -16.58 0.27 -4.15
N ASN A 116 -17.26 0.41 -5.28
CA ASN A 116 -17.77 -0.70 -6.10
C ASN A 116 -17.05 -0.82 -7.46
N GLU A 117 -15.81 -0.36 -7.54
CA GLU A 117 -15.03 -0.48 -8.75
C GLU A 117 -14.62 -1.96 -8.98
N CYS A 118 -14.39 -2.31 -10.25
CA CYS A 118 -14.26 -3.71 -10.64
C CYS A 118 -13.02 -4.40 -10.07
N SER A 119 -11.88 -3.71 -9.94
CA SER A 119 -10.64 -4.33 -9.46
C SER A 119 -10.77 -4.83 -8.02
N GLY A 120 -11.36 -4.01 -7.12
CA GLY A 120 -11.64 -4.43 -5.76
C GLY A 120 -12.59 -5.63 -5.70
N TYR A 121 -13.62 -5.63 -6.54
CA TYR A 121 -14.56 -6.74 -6.64
C TYR A 121 -13.88 -8.03 -7.12
N GLU A 122 -13.13 -7.98 -8.21
CA GLU A 122 -12.42 -9.14 -8.79
C GLU A 122 -11.36 -9.71 -7.85
N LEU A 123 -10.75 -8.87 -7.04
CA LEU A 123 -9.80 -9.26 -6.02
C LEU A 123 -10.45 -9.81 -4.74
N GLY A 124 -11.79 -9.80 -4.66
CA GLY A 124 -12.52 -10.28 -3.49
C GLY A 124 -12.44 -9.35 -2.27
N ILE A 125 -12.11 -8.08 -2.49
CA ILE A 125 -12.04 -7.05 -1.44
C ILE A 125 -13.45 -6.49 -1.22
N SER A 126 -13.90 -6.43 0.02
CA SER A 126 -15.22 -5.87 0.32
C SER A 126 -15.27 -4.36 0.07
N THR A 127 -16.44 -3.82 -0.25
CA THR A 127 -16.65 -2.37 -0.44
C THR A 127 -16.15 -1.51 0.73
N ALA A 128 -16.28 -2.01 1.95
CA ALA A 128 -15.80 -1.32 3.14
C ALA A 128 -14.26 -1.27 3.20
N GLU A 129 -13.60 -2.35 2.81
CA GLU A 129 -12.13 -2.43 2.75
C GLU A 129 -11.58 -1.62 1.58
N VAL A 130 -12.21 -1.68 0.40
CA VAL A 130 -11.90 -0.82 -0.75
C VAL A 130 -11.90 0.64 -0.32
N ARG A 131 -12.97 1.09 0.36
CA ARG A 131 -13.08 2.46 0.83
C ARG A 131 -11.97 2.86 1.80
N LYS A 132 -11.60 1.97 2.72
CA LYS A 132 -10.48 2.21 3.66
C LYS A 132 -9.16 2.38 2.91
N LEU A 133 -8.85 1.49 1.96
CA LEU A 133 -7.61 1.53 1.19
C LEU A 133 -7.54 2.74 0.26
N GLN A 134 -8.66 3.11 -0.38
CA GLN A 134 -8.75 4.33 -1.17
C GLN A 134 -8.51 5.59 -0.32
N GLN A 135 -9.02 5.61 0.92
CA GLN A 135 -8.78 6.73 1.84
C GLN A 135 -7.31 6.82 2.23
N VAL A 136 -6.66 5.71 2.57
CA VAL A 136 -5.22 5.69 2.88
C VAL A 136 -4.39 6.19 1.70
N ALA A 137 -4.67 5.71 0.49
CA ALA A 137 -3.96 6.16 -0.70
C ALA A 137 -4.15 7.66 -0.95
N PHE A 138 -5.36 8.18 -0.76
CA PHE A 138 -5.65 9.60 -0.88
C PHE A 138 -4.88 10.43 0.16
N ASP A 139 -4.91 10.02 1.42
CA ASP A 139 -4.26 10.76 2.50
C ASP A 139 -2.75 10.81 2.29
N GLN A 140 -2.14 9.70 1.88
CA GLN A 140 -0.72 9.65 1.54
C GLN A 140 -0.36 10.57 0.36
N LEU A 141 -1.14 10.53 -0.70
CA LEU A 141 -0.89 11.34 -1.87
C LEU A 141 -1.06 12.84 -1.60
N LYS A 142 -2.03 13.20 -0.74
CA LYS A 142 -2.25 14.58 -0.32
C LYS A 142 -1.05 15.16 0.44
N GLU A 143 -0.34 14.36 1.21
CA GLU A 143 0.89 14.77 1.90
C GLU A 143 2.03 15.08 0.91
N MET A 144 2.03 14.45 -0.26
CA MET A 144 3.07 14.64 -1.28
C MET A 144 2.85 15.86 -2.19
N GLY A 145 1.70 16.49 -2.11
CA GLY A 145 1.36 17.68 -2.90
C GLY A 145 -0.12 17.72 -3.32
N PRO A 146 -0.50 18.75 -4.08
CA PRO A 146 -1.89 18.90 -4.47
C PRO A 146 -2.31 17.75 -5.40
N ILE A 147 -3.19 16.90 -4.91
CA ILE A 147 -3.99 16.04 -5.77
C ILE A 147 -4.98 16.97 -6.44
N VAL A 148 -4.89 17.07 -7.74
CA VAL A 148 -5.93 17.76 -8.50
C VAL A 148 -7.18 16.89 -8.38
N ALA A 149 -8.06 17.26 -7.45
CA ALA A 149 -9.41 16.76 -7.40
C ALA A 149 -10.14 17.25 -8.66
N ASN A 150 -9.80 16.67 -9.78
CA ASN A 150 -10.66 16.77 -10.94
C ASN A 150 -11.75 15.73 -10.71
N PRO A 151 -12.98 16.12 -10.39
CA PRO A 151 -14.05 15.17 -10.27
C PRO A 151 -14.26 14.58 -11.66
N LEU A 152 -13.56 13.49 -11.93
CA LEU A 152 -14.06 12.60 -12.95
C LEU A 152 -15.44 12.23 -12.45
N VAL A 153 -16.44 12.66 -13.20
CA VAL A 153 -17.75 12.03 -13.13
C VAL A 153 -17.51 10.64 -13.68
N LEU A 154 -16.99 9.76 -12.82
CA LEU A 154 -16.95 8.35 -13.16
C LEU A 154 -18.38 7.92 -13.43
N PRO A 155 -18.59 7.12 -14.46
CA PRO A 155 -19.87 6.49 -14.65
C PRO A 155 -20.24 5.81 -13.32
N LYS A 156 -21.53 5.88 -12.96
CA LYS A 156 -22.08 5.28 -11.72
C LYS A 156 -21.42 3.94 -11.45
N PRO A 157 -21.12 3.63 -10.17
CA PRO A 157 -20.47 2.37 -9.81
C PRO A 157 -21.06 1.21 -10.59
N VAL A 158 -20.20 0.48 -11.24
CA VAL A 158 -20.61 -0.65 -12.07
C VAL A 158 -21.07 -1.74 -11.12
N SER A 159 -22.26 -2.30 -11.32
CA SER A 159 -22.69 -3.43 -10.52
C SER A 159 -21.73 -4.63 -10.75
N PRO A 160 -21.59 -5.54 -9.77
CA PRO A 160 -20.77 -6.75 -9.92
C PRO A 160 -21.02 -7.52 -11.22
N GLU A 161 -22.25 -7.52 -11.72
CA GLU A 161 -22.65 -8.13 -13.00
C GLU A 161 -21.97 -7.50 -14.21
N ARG A 162 -21.59 -6.23 -14.12
CA ARG A 162 -20.87 -5.55 -15.22
C ARG A 162 -19.36 -5.78 -15.18
N CYS A 163 -18.79 -6.07 -14.04
CA CYS A 163 -17.39 -6.45 -13.94
C CYS A 163 -17.13 -7.82 -14.57
N ALA A 164 -18.11 -8.74 -14.47
CA ALA A 164 -18.03 -10.06 -15.10
C ALA A 164 -18.23 -10.06 -16.62
N ALA A 165 -18.66 -8.94 -17.21
CA ALA A 165 -19.01 -8.83 -18.62
C ALA A 165 -17.92 -8.14 -19.49
N GLN A 166 -16.76 -7.80 -18.89
CA GLN A 166 -15.59 -7.25 -19.59
C GLN A 166 -14.54 -8.33 -19.82
#